data_6d3631347e05259cabfcd53f0c48876a
#
_entry.id   6d3631347e05259cabfcd53f0c48876a
#
_cell.length_a   1.000
_cell.length_b   1.000
_cell.length_c   1.000
_cell.angle_alpha   90.00
_cell.angle_beta   90.00
_cell.angle_gamma   90.00
#
_symmetry.space_group_name_H-M   'P 1'
#
loop_
_entity.id
_entity.type
_entity.pdbx_description
1 polymer ?
#
loop_
_entity_poly.entity_id
_entity_poly.type
_entity_poly.pdbx_seq_one_letter_code
_entity_poly.pdbx_strand_id
1 'polypeptide(L)'
;MNTNPFLASESEQSYLNPTVLQNTLNAQQHQANSSGESANKDSYLRSCALRLAQMGDYTEAIALLSQLINRHPHNAIDYNNRGLIYFQSGERQKAFWDYNKALHLNPKLASAYNNRANYYAACGELTSAIADYDRAIDLHPSHVRAQINRGITLRDLGQYEEAIDAFEIALLFGQLEDHILAERGRTYHLWGDWNCAIADYRRALNQLPLLSTSKDERSSRLRLKVENWLGELLCS
;
A
#
# COMPACT_ATOMS: atom_id res chain seq x y z
N MET A 1 -52.17 53.96 18.71
CA MET A 1 -53.05 53.72 17.57
C MET A 1 -52.25 52.80 16.66
N ASN A 2 -52.41 51.49 16.83
CA ASN A 2 -53.21 50.59 16.01
C ASN A 2 -52.98 50.83 14.51
N THR A 3 -52.48 49.93 13.73
CA THR A 3 -53.06 48.62 13.37
C THR A 3 -52.07 47.75 12.64
N ASN A 4 -52.04 46.50 13.01
CA ASN A 4 -51.59 45.39 12.19
C ASN A 4 -52.63 45.15 11.10
N PRO A 5 -52.26 44.68 9.89
CA PRO A 5 -52.91 43.46 9.48
C PRO A 5 -51.96 42.42 8.89
N PHE A 6 -51.91 41.28 9.52
CA PHE A 6 -51.73 39.99 8.88
C PHE A 6 -52.83 39.76 7.84
N LEU A 7 -52.46 39.39 6.65
CA LEU A 7 -53.24 38.52 5.79
C LEU A 7 -52.30 37.60 5.05
N ALA A 8 -52.47 36.35 5.37
CA ALA A 8 -51.91 35.21 4.70
C ALA A 8 -52.24 35.15 3.21
N SER A 9 -51.32 34.78 2.40
CA SER A 9 -51.64 34.12 1.13
C SER A 9 -51.19 32.65 1.23
N GLU A 10 -52.19 31.80 1.49
CA GLU A 10 -52.18 30.41 1.09
C GLU A 10 -52.02 30.36 -0.42
N SER A 11 -50.96 29.72 -0.89
CA SER A 11 -51.07 29.00 -2.16
C SER A 11 -49.72 28.32 -2.45
N GLU A 12 -49.88 27.13 -2.89
CA GLU A 12 -48.96 26.21 -3.57
C GLU A 12 -48.32 25.11 -2.71
N GLN A 13 -49.16 24.34 -2.08
CA GLN A 13 -48.89 22.91 -2.00
C GLN A 13 -49.12 22.33 -3.42
N SER A 14 -48.05 22.36 -4.23
CA SER A 14 -48.04 21.57 -5.46
C SER A 14 -48.00 20.09 -5.06
N TYR A 15 -49.14 19.44 -5.18
CA TYR A 15 -49.26 17.99 -5.10
C TYR A 15 -48.44 17.36 -6.19
N LEU A 16 -47.19 16.96 -5.84
CA LEU A 16 -46.35 16.14 -6.71
C LEU A 16 -47.13 14.81 -6.96
N ASN A 17 -47.43 14.60 -8.22
CA ASN A 17 -48.17 13.43 -8.70
C ASN A 17 -47.43 12.16 -8.17
N PRO A 18 -48.14 11.25 -7.43
CA PRO A 18 -47.52 10.04 -6.89
C PRO A 18 -46.75 9.22 -7.92
N THR A 19 -47.17 9.26 -9.17
CA THR A 19 -46.52 8.56 -10.30
C THR A 19 -45.16 9.19 -10.63
N VAL A 20 -44.99 10.50 -10.49
CA VAL A 20 -43.71 11.19 -10.71
C VAL A 20 -42.72 10.89 -9.58
N LEU A 21 -43.22 10.83 -8.32
CA LEU A 21 -42.39 10.42 -7.17
C LEU A 21 -41.96 8.96 -7.29
N GLN A 22 -42.81 8.08 -7.72
CA GLN A 22 -42.50 6.66 -7.91
C GLN A 22 -41.49 6.46 -9.04
N ASN A 23 -41.59 7.20 -10.13
CA ASN A 23 -40.66 7.15 -11.27
C ASN A 23 -39.31 7.71 -10.90
N THR A 24 -39.21 8.79 -10.08
CA THR A 24 -37.94 9.32 -9.57
C THR A 24 -37.31 8.36 -8.58
N LEU A 25 -38.04 7.74 -7.69
CA LEU A 25 -37.52 6.71 -6.78
C LEU A 25 -37.00 5.49 -7.53
N ASN A 26 -37.73 5.01 -8.51
CA ASN A 26 -37.31 3.87 -9.34
C ASN A 26 -36.06 4.21 -10.17
N ALA A 27 -35.96 5.43 -10.74
CA ALA A 27 -34.78 5.89 -11.46
C ALA A 27 -33.57 6.01 -10.53
N GLN A 28 -33.74 6.49 -9.30
CA GLN A 28 -32.68 6.55 -8.30
C GLN A 28 -32.24 5.15 -7.83
N GLN A 29 -33.16 4.21 -7.66
CA GLN A 29 -32.84 2.82 -7.33
C GLN A 29 -32.12 2.11 -8.49
N HIS A 30 -32.52 2.30 -9.74
CA HIS A 30 -31.79 1.78 -10.90
C HIS A 30 -30.41 2.39 -11.06
N GLN A 31 -30.23 3.68 -10.79
CA GLN A 31 -28.91 4.33 -10.80
C GLN A 31 -28.04 3.83 -9.64
N ALA A 32 -28.59 3.64 -8.44
CA ALA A 32 -27.86 3.10 -7.29
C ALA A 32 -27.43 1.64 -7.52
N ASN A 33 -28.28 0.81 -8.11
CA ASN A 33 -27.95 -0.58 -8.44
C ASN A 33 -26.89 -0.67 -9.55
N SER A 34 -27.02 0.14 -10.60
CA SER A 34 -26.02 0.18 -11.69
C SER A 34 -24.66 0.73 -11.23
N SER A 35 -24.64 1.70 -10.31
CA SER A 35 -23.41 2.22 -9.73
C SER A 35 -22.75 1.21 -8.80
N GLY A 36 -23.52 0.45 -8.03
CA GLY A 36 -23.00 -0.63 -7.18
C GLY A 36 -22.41 -1.79 -7.99
N GLU A 37 -23.07 -2.20 -9.06
CA GLU A 37 -22.56 -3.24 -9.97
C GLU A 37 -21.29 -2.78 -10.71
N SER A 38 -21.21 -1.52 -11.12
CA SER A 38 -20.02 -0.94 -11.74
C SER A 38 -18.84 -0.89 -10.76
N ALA A 39 -19.07 -0.44 -9.52
CA ALA A 39 -18.04 -0.39 -8.49
C ALA A 39 -17.49 -1.79 -8.13
N ASN A 40 -18.36 -2.80 -8.03
CA ASN A 40 -17.96 -4.19 -7.83
C ASN A 40 -17.12 -4.72 -9.00
N LYS A 41 -17.51 -4.42 -10.23
CA LYS A 41 -16.76 -4.79 -11.44
C LYS A 41 -15.39 -4.14 -11.47
N ASP A 42 -15.27 -2.86 -11.11
CA ASP A 42 -13.99 -2.16 -11.07
C ASP A 42 -13.08 -2.70 -9.96
N SER A 43 -13.63 -3.03 -8.79
CA SER A 43 -12.88 -3.70 -7.72
C SER A 43 -12.35 -5.07 -8.16
N TYR A 44 -13.18 -5.85 -8.86
CA TYR A 44 -12.77 -7.13 -9.44
C TYR A 44 -11.64 -6.97 -10.47
N LEU A 45 -11.75 -5.99 -11.38
CA LEU A 45 -10.72 -5.72 -12.38
C LEU A 45 -9.38 -5.30 -11.75
N ARG A 46 -9.40 -4.49 -10.66
CA ARG A 46 -8.20 -4.16 -9.88
C ARG A 46 -7.55 -5.42 -9.30
N SER A 47 -8.35 -6.29 -8.71
CA SER A 47 -7.86 -7.56 -8.15
C SER A 47 -7.27 -8.47 -9.23
N CYS A 48 -7.89 -8.55 -10.40
CA CYS A 48 -7.38 -9.29 -11.55
C CYS A 48 -6.04 -8.72 -12.02
N ALA A 49 -5.92 -7.40 -12.16
CA ALA A 49 -4.68 -6.76 -12.58
C ALA A 49 -3.52 -7.06 -11.62
N LEU A 50 -3.77 -6.96 -10.29
CA LEU A 50 -2.75 -7.27 -9.30
C LEU A 50 -2.34 -8.75 -9.32
N ARG A 51 -3.28 -9.65 -9.56
CA ARG A 51 -2.99 -11.09 -9.69
C ARG A 51 -2.19 -11.40 -10.95
N LEU A 52 -2.53 -10.82 -12.10
CA LEU A 52 -1.76 -10.94 -13.34
C LEU A 52 -0.32 -10.45 -13.13
N ALA A 53 -0.12 -9.32 -12.47
CA ALA A 53 1.21 -8.82 -12.13
C ALA A 53 2.01 -9.79 -11.24
N GLN A 54 1.35 -10.47 -10.30
CA GLN A 54 1.99 -11.51 -9.48
C GLN A 54 2.42 -12.74 -10.30
N MET A 55 1.72 -13.02 -11.41
CA MET A 55 2.07 -14.08 -12.36
C MET A 55 3.13 -13.65 -13.39
N GLY A 56 3.51 -12.36 -13.42
CA GLY A 56 4.45 -11.80 -14.38
C GLY A 56 3.81 -11.22 -15.64
N ASP A 57 2.47 -11.29 -15.76
CA ASP A 57 1.71 -10.81 -16.93
C ASP A 57 1.48 -9.30 -16.84
N TYR A 58 2.58 -8.54 -16.82
CA TYR A 58 2.56 -7.09 -16.62
C TYR A 58 1.79 -6.32 -17.70
N THR A 59 1.87 -6.80 -18.94
CA THR A 59 1.22 -6.15 -20.10
C THR A 59 -0.30 -6.08 -19.93
N GLU A 60 -0.92 -7.23 -19.63
CA GLU A 60 -2.36 -7.35 -19.41
C GLU A 60 -2.79 -6.61 -18.16
N ALA A 61 -1.99 -6.69 -17.08
CA ALA A 61 -2.25 -5.97 -15.84
C ALA A 61 -2.28 -4.44 -16.05
N ILE A 62 -1.32 -3.89 -16.78
CA ILE A 62 -1.24 -2.48 -17.15
C ILE A 62 -2.43 -2.09 -18.03
N ALA A 63 -2.83 -2.93 -18.99
CA ALA A 63 -3.97 -2.66 -19.87
C ALA A 63 -5.28 -2.56 -19.07
N LEU A 64 -5.53 -3.46 -18.11
CA LEU A 64 -6.71 -3.43 -17.26
C LEU A 64 -6.78 -2.14 -16.41
N LEU A 65 -5.66 -1.77 -15.76
CA LEU A 65 -5.64 -0.53 -14.97
C LEU A 65 -5.74 0.73 -15.84
N SER A 66 -5.20 0.69 -17.05
CA SER A 66 -5.35 1.80 -18.01
C SER A 66 -6.80 1.97 -18.46
N GLN A 67 -7.56 0.88 -18.65
CA GLN A 67 -9.00 0.95 -18.88
C GLN A 67 -9.75 1.56 -17.69
N LEU A 68 -9.37 1.20 -16.46
CA LEU A 68 -9.97 1.78 -15.26
C LEU A 68 -9.68 3.27 -15.15
N ILE A 69 -8.45 3.69 -15.39
CA ILE A 69 -8.04 5.10 -15.40
C ILE A 69 -8.80 5.89 -16.46
N ASN A 70 -8.99 5.35 -17.65
CA ASN A 70 -9.76 6.00 -18.71
C ASN A 70 -11.22 6.22 -18.32
N ARG A 71 -11.81 5.28 -17.57
CA ARG A 71 -13.18 5.42 -17.03
C ARG A 71 -13.26 6.36 -15.84
N HIS A 72 -12.25 6.33 -14.97
CA HIS A 72 -12.19 7.07 -13.71
C HIS A 72 -10.86 7.83 -13.57
N PRO A 73 -10.63 8.91 -14.34
CA PRO A 73 -9.33 9.58 -14.42
C PRO A 73 -8.91 10.31 -13.13
N HIS A 74 -9.80 10.37 -12.14
CA HIS A 74 -9.51 10.96 -10.83
C HIS A 74 -9.32 9.91 -9.71
N ASN A 75 -9.25 8.62 -10.04
CA ASN A 75 -9.04 7.57 -9.06
C ASN A 75 -7.54 7.37 -8.78
N ALA A 76 -7.07 7.92 -7.65
CA ALA A 76 -5.67 7.84 -7.22
C ALA A 76 -5.18 6.38 -7.04
N ILE A 77 -6.06 5.46 -6.63
CA ILE A 77 -5.70 4.06 -6.38
C ILE A 77 -5.29 3.36 -7.66
N ASP A 78 -5.97 3.65 -8.79
CA ASP A 78 -5.67 3.01 -10.07
C ASP A 78 -4.31 3.45 -10.61
N TYR A 79 -3.95 4.73 -10.47
CA TYR A 79 -2.61 5.22 -10.78
C TYR A 79 -1.56 4.58 -9.87
N ASN A 80 -1.78 4.54 -8.56
CA ASN A 80 -0.84 3.90 -7.63
C ASN A 80 -0.60 2.43 -7.98
N ASN A 81 -1.66 1.68 -8.30
CA ASN A 81 -1.55 0.27 -8.65
C ASN A 81 -0.85 0.07 -10.00
N ARG A 82 -1.12 0.90 -11.01
CA ARG A 82 -0.42 0.84 -12.29
C ARG A 82 1.05 1.23 -12.14
N GLY A 83 1.34 2.24 -11.33
CA GLY A 83 2.70 2.61 -10.97
C GLY A 83 3.49 1.45 -10.33
N LEU A 84 2.84 0.72 -9.41
CA LEU A 84 3.44 -0.48 -8.80
C LEU A 84 3.80 -1.53 -9.86
N ILE A 85 2.90 -1.78 -10.82
CA ILE A 85 3.13 -2.75 -11.88
C ILE A 85 4.22 -2.27 -12.85
N TYR A 86 4.25 -0.99 -13.21
CA TYR A 86 5.36 -0.40 -13.96
C TYR A 86 6.70 -0.54 -13.24
N PHE A 87 6.73 -0.37 -11.92
CA PHE A 87 7.95 -0.54 -11.13
C PHE A 87 8.42 -2.01 -11.17
N GLN A 88 7.50 -2.96 -11.02
CA GLN A 88 7.80 -4.41 -11.09
C GLN A 88 8.26 -4.85 -12.48
N SER A 89 7.73 -4.26 -13.54
CA SER A 89 8.15 -4.54 -14.93
C SER A 89 9.44 -3.82 -15.34
N GLY A 90 10.03 -2.99 -14.46
CA GLY A 90 11.24 -2.22 -14.73
C GLY A 90 11.03 -0.88 -15.42
N GLU A 91 9.78 -0.50 -15.71
CA GLU A 91 9.43 0.78 -16.34
C GLU A 91 9.41 1.93 -15.33
N ARG A 92 10.57 2.18 -14.70
CA ARG A 92 10.73 3.07 -13.54
C ARG A 92 10.17 4.48 -13.76
N GLN A 93 10.38 5.06 -14.92
CA GLN A 93 9.93 6.43 -15.21
C GLN A 93 8.40 6.55 -15.25
N LYS A 94 7.72 5.54 -15.81
CA LYS A 94 6.25 5.49 -15.83
C LYS A 94 5.69 5.26 -14.42
N ALA A 95 6.36 4.42 -13.62
CA ALA A 95 6.00 4.20 -12.22
C ALA A 95 6.03 5.51 -11.42
N PHE A 96 7.12 6.27 -11.53
CA PHE A 96 7.28 7.55 -10.84
C PHE A 96 6.21 8.57 -11.24
N TRP A 97 5.89 8.66 -12.54
CA TRP A 97 4.83 9.53 -13.02
C TRP A 97 3.47 9.15 -12.41
N ASP A 98 3.14 7.86 -12.38
CA ASP A 98 1.88 7.36 -11.85
C ASP A 98 1.78 7.57 -10.33
N TYR A 99 2.85 7.37 -9.55
CA TYR A 99 2.87 7.66 -8.12
C TYR A 99 2.65 9.15 -7.83
N ASN A 100 3.31 10.05 -8.57
CA ASN A 100 3.11 11.48 -8.42
C ASN A 100 1.68 11.87 -8.80
N LYS A 101 1.11 11.27 -9.84
CA LYS A 101 -0.28 11.51 -10.22
C LYS A 101 -1.25 11.04 -9.14
N ALA A 102 -1.02 9.86 -8.55
CA ALA A 102 -1.81 9.35 -7.45
C ALA A 102 -1.78 10.29 -6.23
N LEU A 103 -0.59 10.79 -5.85
CA LEU A 103 -0.42 11.70 -4.72
C LEU A 103 -0.99 13.10 -5.00
N HIS A 104 -0.95 13.56 -6.25
CA HIS A 104 -1.63 14.80 -6.67
C HIS A 104 -3.15 14.67 -6.52
N LEU A 105 -3.72 13.52 -6.88
CA LEU A 105 -5.16 13.24 -6.77
C LEU A 105 -5.60 12.98 -5.34
N ASN A 106 -4.79 12.28 -4.56
CA ASN A 106 -5.05 12.00 -3.14
C ASN A 106 -3.76 12.12 -2.30
N PRO A 107 -3.49 13.29 -1.71
CA PRO A 107 -2.32 13.53 -0.85
C PRO A 107 -2.33 12.74 0.47
N LYS A 108 -3.39 11.98 0.76
CA LYS A 108 -3.51 11.13 1.95
C LYS A 108 -3.39 9.64 1.63
N LEU A 109 -2.98 9.27 0.44
CA LEU A 109 -2.82 7.86 0.04
C LEU A 109 -1.48 7.31 0.53
N ALA A 110 -1.44 6.77 1.75
CA ALA A 110 -0.23 6.23 2.38
C ALA A 110 0.50 5.19 1.51
N SER A 111 -0.24 4.32 0.81
CA SER A 111 0.36 3.31 -0.08
C SER A 111 1.14 3.92 -1.26
N ALA A 112 0.72 5.09 -1.76
CA ALA A 112 1.43 5.75 -2.85
C ALA A 112 2.75 6.38 -2.38
N TYR A 113 2.77 6.94 -1.17
CA TYR A 113 4.03 7.38 -0.54
C TYR A 113 4.98 6.19 -0.34
N ASN A 114 4.52 5.08 0.26
CA ASN A 114 5.35 3.89 0.42
C ASN A 114 5.91 3.36 -0.92
N ASN A 115 5.10 3.35 -1.97
CA ASN A 115 5.54 2.86 -3.27
C ASN A 115 6.52 3.83 -3.96
N ARG A 116 6.33 5.14 -3.81
CA ARG A 116 7.28 6.14 -4.31
C ARG A 116 8.57 6.13 -3.51
N ALA A 117 8.51 5.89 -2.20
CA ALA A 117 9.68 5.67 -1.37
C ALA A 117 10.51 4.46 -1.85
N ASN A 118 9.85 3.34 -2.17
CA ASN A 118 10.53 2.17 -2.75
C ASN A 118 11.22 2.50 -4.09
N TYR A 119 10.59 3.36 -4.90
CA TYR A 119 11.21 3.85 -6.12
C TYR A 119 12.47 4.68 -5.81
N TYR A 120 12.40 5.65 -4.88
CA TYR A 120 13.56 6.46 -4.48
C TYR A 120 14.69 5.60 -3.92
N ALA A 121 14.38 4.64 -3.05
CA ALA A 121 15.37 3.70 -2.52
C ALA A 121 16.05 2.90 -3.63
N ALA A 122 15.31 2.41 -4.62
CA ALA A 122 15.85 1.69 -5.78
C ALA A 122 16.68 2.57 -6.72
N CYS A 123 16.54 3.90 -6.65
CA CYS A 123 17.36 4.87 -7.35
C CYS A 123 18.57 5.35 -6.53
N GLY A 124 18.73 4.91 -5.27
CA GLY A 124 19.77 5.37 -4.36
C GLY A 124 19.47 6.72 -3.68
N GLU A 125 18.28 7.27 -3.90
CA GLU A 125 17.82 8.52 -3.28
C GLU A 125 17.27 8.26 -1.86
N LEU A 126 18.13 7.74 -0.98
CA LEU A 126 17.74 7.18 0.31
C LEU A 126 17.05 8.22 1.22
N THR A 127 17.52 9.48 1.21
CA THR A 127 16.89 10.55 1.99
C THR A 127 15.47 10.86 1.52
N SER A 128 15.24 10.90 0.21
CA SER A 128 13.90 11.07 -0.37
C SER A 128 12.99 9.90 -0.02
N ALA A 129 13.56 8.68 -0.01
CA ALA A 129 12.83 7.48 0.38
C ALA A 129 12.35 7.55 1.83
N ILE A 130 13.23 7.93 2.77
CA ILE A 130 12.88 8.08 4.19
C ILE A 130 11.75 9.09 4.37
N ALA A 131 11.84 10.26 3.74
CA ALA A 131 10.81 11.29 3.83
C ALA A 131 9.42 10.78 3.38
N ASP A 132 9.37 9.99 2.31
CA ASP A 132 8.12 9.40 1.83
C ASP A 132 7.62 8.24 2.72
N TYR A 133 8.52 7.42 3.29
CA TYR A 133 8.13 6.42 4.30
C TYR A 133 7.57 7.07 5.55
N ASP A 134 8.22 8.12 6.06
CA ASP A 134 7.72 8.89 7.21
C ASP A 134 6.31 9.42 6.93
N ARG A 135 6.09 9.96 5.72
CA ARG A 135 4.76 10.43 5.33
C ARG A 135 3.73 9.30 5.23
N ALA A 136 4.12 8.12 4.76
CA ALA A 136 3.24 6.96 4.74
C ALA A 136 2.87 6.49 6.15
N ILE A 137 3.82 6.51 7.08
CA ILE A 137 3.66 6.14 8.49
C ILE A 137 2.80 7.18 9.23
N ASP A 138 3.03 8.48 9.02
CA ASP A 138 2.19 9.55 9.60
C ASP A 138 0.72 9.38 9.21
N LEU A 139 0.46 9.02 7.96
CA LEU A 139 -0.90 8.82 7.44
C LEU A 139 -1.53 7.51 7.92
N HIS A 140 -0.71 6.48 8.15
CA HIS A 140 -1.15 5.16 8.56
C HIS A 140 -0.10 4.50 9.48
N PRO A 141 -0.11 4.77 10.79
CA PRO A 141 0.92 4.30 11.73
C PRO A 141 1.11 2.78 11.75
N SER A 142 0.06 2.01 11.47
CA SER A 142 0.14 0.54 11.36
C SER A 142 0.54 0.03 9.98
N HIS A 143 1.15 0.87 9.13
CA HIS A 143 1.66 0.44 7.83
C HIS A 143 3.00 -0.28 7.99
N VAL A 144 2.95 -1.53 8.46
CA VAL A 144 4.13 -2.34 8.83
C VAL A 144 5.18 -2.38 7.72
N ARG A 145 4.76 -2.49 6.45
CA ARG A 145 5.72 -2.51 5.33
C ARG A 145 6.50 -1.21 5.18
N ALA A 146 5.87 -0.06 5.45
CA ALA A 146 6.58 1.23 5.42
C ALA A 146 7.61 1.31 6.55
N GLN A 147 7.28 0.82 7.76
CA GLN A 147 8.23 0.73 8.87
C GLN A 147 9.44 -0.16 8.52
N ILE A 148 9.19 -1.36 7.97
CA ILE A 148 10.25 -2.29 7.55
C ILE A 148 11.15 -1.64 6.50
N ASN A 149 10.56 -1.08 5.44
CA ASN A 149 11.31 -0.50 4.33
C ASN A 149 12.11 0.74 4.79
N ARG A 150 11.54 1.55 5.71
CA ARG A 150 12.25 2.66 6.36
C ARG A 150 13.46 2.14 7.13
N GLY A 151 13.29 1.11 7.95
CA GLY A 151 14.38 0.48 8.71
C GLY A 151 15.50 -0.04 7.78
N ILE A 152 15.14 -0.73 6.69
CA ILE A 152 16.10 -1.18 5.69
C ILE A 152 16.86 0.01 5.08
N THR A 153 16.16 1.09 4.73
CA THR A 153 16.77 2.28 4.12
C THR A 153 17.69 3.03 5.10
N LEU A 154 17.31 3.12 6.38
CA LEU A 154 18.15 3.67 7.45
C LEU A 154 19.42 2.84 7.65
N ARG A 155 19.29 1.51 7.67
CA ARG A 155 20.46 0.60 7.71
C ARG A 155 21.41 0.85 6.53
N ASP A 156 20.88 1.01 5.32
CA ASP A 156 21.66 1.22 4.12
C ASP A 156 22.38 2.60 4.13
N LEU A 157 21.88 3.56 4.94
CA LEU A 157 22.55 4.81 5.28
C LEU A 157 23.57 4.68 6.43
N GLY A 158 23.67 3.51 7.07
CA GLY A 158 24.52 3.31 8.25
C GLY A 158 23.92 3.82 9.55
N GLN A 159 22.67 4.24 9.55
CA GLN A 159 21.90 4.69 10.73
C GLN A 159 21.30 3.48 11.43
N TYR A 160 22.15 2.69 12.10
CA TYR A 160 21.77 1.38 12.62
C TYR A 160 20.79 1.46 13.81
N GLU A 161 20.99 2.43 14.70
CA GLU A 161 20.12 2.63 15.88
C GLU A 161 18.70 2.96 15.45
N GLU A 162 18.53 3.94 14.58
CA GLU A 162 17.23 4.35 14.07
C GLU A 162 16.55 3.25 13.21
N ALA A 163 17.36 2.42 12.54
CA ALA A 163 16.86 1.26 11.80
C ALA A 163 16.28 0.21 12.75
N ILE A 164 16.96 -0.07 13.87
CA ILE A 164 16.51 -1.01 14.90
C ILE A 164 15.20 -0.51 15.53
N ASP A 165 15.12 0.77 15.89
CA ASP A 165 13.89 1.40 16.44
C ASP A 165 12.71 1.22 15.46
N ALA A 166 12.94 1.42 14.17
CA ALA A 166 11.90 1.22 13.15
C ALA A 166 11.41 -0.23 13.11
N PHE A 167 12.29 -1.22 13.23
CA PHE A 167 11.92 -2.63 13.29
C PHE A 167 11.21 -2.98 14.60
N GLU A 168 11.61 -2.40 15.73
CA GLU A 168 10.94 -2.61 17.02
C GLU A 168 9.51 -2.09 16.99
N ILE A 169 9.29 -0.90 16.45
CA ILE A 169 7.95 -0.37 16.22
C ILE A 169 7.14 -1.30 15.30
N ALA A 170 7.74 -1.80 14.23
CA ALA A 170 7.07 -2.73 13.32
C ALA A 170 6.64 -4.04 14.01
N LEU A 171 7.45 -4.57 14.94
CA LEU A 171 7.14 -5.78 15.71
C LEU A 171 5.90 -5.62 16.59
N LEU A 172 5.61 -4.41 17.08
CA LEU A 172 4.43 -4.15 17.92
C LEU A 172 3.10 -4.45 17.22
N PHE A 173 3.08 -4.47 15.90
CA PHE A 173 1.89 -4.76 15.10
C PHE A 173 1.64 -6.26 14.86
N GLY A 174 2.58 -7.15 15.24
CA GLY A 174 2.42 -8.59 15.16
C GLY A 174 2.25 -9.15 13.73
N GLN A 175 2.72 -8.42 12.73
CA GLN A 175 2.65 -8.82 11.31
C GLN A 175 4.05 -8.93 10.72
N LEU A 176 4.28 -9.92 9.84
CA LEU A 176 5.57 -10.11 9.16
C LEU A 176 6.75 -10.26 10.15
N GLU A 177 6.52 -10.85 11.31
CA GLU A 177 7.50 -10.93 12.38
C GLU A 177 8.78 -11.64 11.93
N ASP A 178 8.66 -12.74 11.18
CA ASP A 178 9.76 -13.47 10.57
C ASP A 178 10.64 -12.57 9.69
N HIS A 179 10.01 -11.74 8.86
CA HIS A 179 10.72 -10.79 7.99
C HIS A 179 11.37 -9.66 8.79
N ILE A 180 10.67 -9.10 9.77
CA ILE A 180 11.20 -8.03 10.63
C ILE A 180 12.42 -8.53 11.42
N LEU A 181 12.33 -9.71 12.05
CA LEU A 181 13.43 -10.31 12.78
C LEU A 181 14.63 -10.58 11.87
N ALA A 182 14.39 -11.08 10.64
CA ALA A 182 15.47 -11.29 9.66
C ALA A 182 16.20 -9.98 9.32
N GLU A 183 15.47 -8.90 9.05
CA GLU A 183 16.06 -7.61 8.66
C GLU A 183 16.69 -6.89 9.86
N ARG A 184 16.10 -6.98 11.07
CA ARG A 184 16.71 -6.44 12.30
C ARG A 184 17.98 -7.21 12.66
N GLY A 185 17.97 -8.53 12.57
CA GLY A 185 19.16 -9.37 12.74
C GLY A 185 20.27 -8.99 11.75
N ARG A 186 19.94 -8.71 10.47
CA ARG A 186 20.92 -8.22 9.50
C ARG A 186 21.47 -6.85 9.89
N THR A 187 20.66 -5.98 10.48
CA THR A 187 21.10 -4.68 10.97
C THR A 187 22.07 -4.82 12.13
N TYR A 188 21.75 -5.63 13.13
CA TYR A 188 22.69 -5.95 14.24
C TYR A 188 23.99 -6.56 13.73
N HIS A 189 23.91 -7.46 12.74
CA HIS A 189 25.09 -8.07 12.13
C HIS A 189 26.02 -7.03 11.51
N LEU A 190 25.47 -6.10 10.70
CA LEU A 190 26.25 -5.03 10.05
C LEU A 190 26.77 -3.99 11.05
N TRP A 191 26.07 -3.81 12.17
CA TRP A 191 26.49 -2.92 13.25
C TRP A 191 27.55 -3.53 14.18
N GLY A 192 27.71 -4.87 14.12
CA GLY A 192 28.70 -5.61 14.92
C GLY A 192 28.15 -6.18 16.24
N ASP A 193 26.85 -6.09 16.49
CA ASP A 193 26.21 -6.79 17.62
C ASP A 193 25.81 -8.22 17.19
N TRP A 194 26.77 -9.10 17.21
CA TRP A 194 26.61 -10.47 16.75
C TRP A 194 25.68 -11.30 17.63
N ASN A 195 25.60 -11.01 18.94
CA ASN A 195 24.73 -11.71 19.85
C ASN A 195 23.25 -11.45 19.54
N CYS A 196 22.87 -10.19 19.37
CA CYS A 196 21.53 -9.79 18.95
C CYS A 196 21.20 -10.29 17.55
N ALA A 197 22.17 -10.24 16.62
CA ALA A 197 21.99 -10.77 15.26
C ALA A 197 21.65 -12.27 15.27
N ILE A 198 22.43 -13.09 15.98
CA ILE A 198 22.22 -14.54 16.10
C ILE A 198 20.87 -14.85 16.74
N ALA A 199 20.50 -14.10 17.79
CA ALA A 199 19.21 -14.28 18.46
C ALA A 199 18.02 -14.03 17.50
N ASP A 200 18.07 -12.94 16.75
CA ASP A 200 17.00 -12.59 15.80
C ASP A 200 16.95 -13.55 14.61
N TYR A 201 18.09 -13.96 14.05
CA TYR A 201 18.12 -14.95 12.99
C TYR A 201 17.53 -16.30 13.41
N ARG A 202 17.86 -16.78 14.61
CA ARG A 202 17.27 -18.02 15.15
C ARG A 202 15.76 -17.90 15.35
N ARG A 203 15.28 -16.76 15.86
CA ARG A 203 13.85 -16.51 16.02
C ARG A 203 13.14 -16.48 14.67
N ALA A 204 13.71 -15.81 13.66
CA ALA A 204 13.16 -15.77 12.30
C ALA A 204 13.09 -17.19 11.71
N LEU A 205 14.16 -17.98 11.81
CA LEU A 205 14.21 -19.36 11.30
C LEU A 205 13.19 -20.29 11.98
N ASN A 206 12.89 -20.07 13.26
CA ASN A 206 11.88 -20.85 13.97
C ASN A 206 10.45 -20.58 13.48
N GLN A 207 10.19 -19.40 12.97
CA GLN A 207 8.87 -19.02 12.43
C GLN A 207 8.72 -19.38 10.94
N LEU A 208 9.82 -19.41 10.20
CA LEU A 208 9.80 -19.72 8.78
C LEU A 208 9.63 -21.23 8.55
N PRO A 209 8.75 -21.64 7.60
CA PRO A 209 8.57 -23.05 7.28
C PRO A 209 9.86 -23.68 6.72
N LEU A 210 10.03 -24.96 6.93
CA LEU A 210 11.15 -25.71 6.35
C LEU A 210 11.05 -25.70 4.82
N LEU A 211 12.20 -25.64 4.14
CA LEU A 211 12.28 -25.61 2.67
C LEU A 211 11.55 -26.79 2.01
N SER A 212 11.58 -27.97 2.65
CA SER A 212 10.91 -29.17 2.13
C SER A 212 9.38 -29.13 2.21
N THR A 213 8.81 -28.26 3.02
CA THR A 213 7.36 -28.19 3.29
C THR A 213 6.70 -26.92 2.75
N SER A 214 7.49 -25.92 2.40
CA SER A 214 6.97 -24.62 1.96
C SER A 214 6.62 -24.64 0.48
N LYS A 215 5.36 -24.30 0.17
CA LYS A 215 4.91 -23.96 -1.18
C LYS A 215 5.06 -22.45 -1.46
N ASP A 216 5.38 -21.65 -0.43
CA ASP A 216 5.58 -20.22 -0.55
C ASP A 216 7.05 -19.92 -0.88
N GLU A 217 7.28 -19.55 -2.12
CA GLU A 217 8.60 -19.19 -2.64
C GLU A 217 9.23 -18.02 -1.88
N ARG A 218 8.43 -17.09 -1.37
CA ARG A 218 8.90 -15.91 -0.64
C ARG A 218 9.50 -16.30 0.71
N SER A 219 8.80 -17.12 1.48
CA SER A 219 9.28 -17.65 2.76
C SER A 219 10.52 -18.53 2.59
N SER A 220 10.57 -19.33 1.52
CA SER A 220 11.74 -20.15 1.18
C SER A 220 12.97 -19.30 0.87
N ARG A 221 12.81 -18.24 0.08
CA ARG A 221 13.90 -17.30 -0.23
C ARG A 221 14.40 -16.55 1.01
N LEU A 222 13.47 -16.13 1.90
CA LEU A 222 13.86 -15.46 3.13
C LEU A 222 14.64 -16.40 4.03
N ARG A 223 14.19 -17.65 4.19
CA ARG A 223 14.88 -18.66 4.98
C ARG A 223 16.32 -18.86 4.52
N LEU A 224 16.53 -19.05 3.21
CA LEU A 224 17.88 -19.20 2.63
C LEU A 224 18.77 -18.00 2.91
N LYS A 225 18.23 -16.76 2.83
CA LYS A 225 19.00 -15.56 3.17
C LYS A 225 19.44 -15.58 4.63
N VAL A 226 18.52 -15.89 5.55
CA VAL A 226 18.82 -15.89 6.99
C VAL A 226 19.83 -16.99 7.34
N GLU A 227 19.70 -18.19 6.76
CA GLU A 227 20.66 -19.29 6.92
C GLU A 227 22.07 -18.88 6.44
N ASN A 228 22.17 -18.19 5.30
CA ASN A 228 23.43 -17.69 4.79
C ASN A 228 24.04 -16.62 5.71
N TRP A 229 23.25 -15.62 6.15
CA TRP A 229 23.73 -14.58 7.06
C TRP A 229 24.19 -15.13 8.41
N LEU A 230 23.47 -16.14 8.94
CA LEU A 230 23.86 -16.83 10.17
C LEU A 230 25.16 -17.62 9.94
N GLY A 231 25.31 -18.26 8.79
CA GLY A 231 26.55 -18.98 8.41
C GLY A 231 27.75 -18.04 8.32
N GLU A 232 27.60 -16.85 7.74
CA GLU A 232 28.65 -15.81 7.69
C GLU A 232 29.15 -15.48 9.09
N LEU A 233 28.24 -15.31 10.08
CA LEU A 233 28.59 -14.98 11.46
C LEU A 233 29.27 -16.12 12.23
N LEU A 234 28.93 -17.38 11.93
CA LEU A 234 29.45 -18.54 12.65
C LEU A 234 30.82 -18.99 12.11
N CYS A 235 31.18 -18.54 10.90
CA CYS A 235 32.47 -18.85 10.26
C CYS A 235 33.51 -17.73 10.39
N SER A 236 33.13 -16.55 10.89
CA SER A 236 34.03 -15.39 11.17
C SER A 236 34.55 -15.46 12.61
#